data_350ced8ec3a31ff9744744b58a419ae3
#
_entry.id   350ced8ec3a31ff9744744b58a419ae3
#
_cell.length_a   1.000
_cell.length_b   1.000
_cell.length_c   1.000
_cell.angle_alpha   90.00
_cell.angle_beta   90.00
_cell.angle_gamma   90.00
#
_symmetry.space_group_name_H-M   'P 1'
#
loop_
_entity.id
_entity.type
_entity.pdbx_description
1 polymer ?
#
loop_
_entity_poly.entity_id
_entity_poly.type
_entity_poly.pdbx_seq_one_letter_code
_entity_poly.pdbx_strand_id
1 'polypeptide(L)'
;MKLIDVVSARKIIETKATEKVEFNLAYKFAKLIKLTNDDEEFYNKSQREIFEQYAKRDDKGNVLPDENGRYQFDTDKIATVESELRKLATTEVAIPESLKFTVEELTPLKFSVEEVMIFSSLIKDNDDEK
;
A
#
# COMPACT_ATOMS: atom_id res chain seq x y z
N MET A 1 -4.59 4.15 -9.22
CA MET A 1 -4.32 3.06 -8.27
C MET A 1 -4.62 3.53 -6.85
N LYS A 2 -5.26 2.71 -6.05
CA LYS A 2 -5.56 3.09 -4.68
C LYS A 2 -4.29 3.11 -3.82
N LEU A 3 -4.23 4.03 -2.89
CA LEU A 3 -3.06 4.18 -2.01
C LEU A 3 -2.70 2.90 -1.26
N ILE A 4 -3.72 2.17 -0.75
CA ILE A 4 -3.46 0.89 -0.07
C ILE A 4 -2.81 -0.12 -1.01
N ASP A 5 -3.20 -0.12 -2.27
CA ASP A 5 -2.62 -1.03 -3.27
C ASP A 5 -1.19 -0.63 -3.60
N VAL A 6 -0.90 0.66 -3.61
CA VAL A 6 0.48 1.15 -3.80
C VAL A 6 1.37 0.63 -2.67
N VAL A 7 0.93 0.80 -1.43
CA VAL A 7 1.70 0.35 -0.25
C VAL A 7 1.90 -1.17 -0.28
N SER A 8 0.84 -1.92 -0.63
CA SER A 8 0.92 -3.39 -0.71
C SER A 8 1.82 -3.83 -1.85
N ALA A 9 1.74 -3.16 -3.00
CA ALA A 9 2.59 -3.48 -4.16
C ALA A 9 4.07 -3.26 -3.85
N ARG A 10 4.41 -2.21 -3.09
CA ARG A 10 5.79 -1.96 -2.67
C ARG A 10 6.34 -3.13 -1.86
N LYS A 11 5.55 -3.69 -0.96
CA LYS A 11 5.94 -4.85 -0.16
C LYS A 11 6.14 -6.09 -1.04
N ILE A 12 5.27 -6.28 -2.02
CA ILE A 12 5.39 -7.38 -2.97
C ILE A 12 6.69 -7.24 -3.77
N ILE A 13 6.98 -6.04 -4.27
CA ILE A 13 8.22 -5.76 -5.01
C ILE A 13 9.44 -6.08 -4.15
N GLU A 14 9.44 -5.64 -2.89
CA GLU A 14 10.55 -5.93 -1.97
C GLU A 14 10.76 -7.43 -1.81
N THR A 15 9.69 -8.19 -1.70
CA THR A 15 9.75 -9.65 -1.59
C THR A 15 10.29 -10.30 -2.87
N LYS A 16 9.79 -9.88 -4.04
CA LYS A 16 10.20 -10.45 -5.33
C LYS A 16 11.63 -10.05 -5.70
N ALA A 17 12.05 -8.86 -5.28
CA ALA A 17 13.36 -8.31 -5.61
C ALA A 17 14.50 -8.84 -4.73
N THR A 18 14.21 -9.75 -3.78
CA THR A 18 15.27 -10.42 -3.02
C THR A 18 16.09 -11.34 -3.91
N GLU A 19 15.52 -11.78 -5.02
CA GLU A 19 16.23 -12.58 -6.02
C GLU A 19 16.63 -11.69 -7.19
N LYS A 20 17.61 -12.14 -7.95
CA LYS A 20 18.04 -11.41 -9.14
C LYS A 20 16.99 -11.53 -10.24
N VAL A 21 16.61 -10.40 -10.81
CA VAL A 21 15.69 -10.34 -11.95
C VAL A 21 16.39 -9.64 -13.11
N GLU A 22 15.80 -9.72 -14.31
CA GLU A 22 16.34 -9.01 -15.46
C GLU A 22 16.47 -7.52 -15.17
N PHE A 23 17.49 -6.90 -15.77
CA PHE A 23 17.80 -5.49 -15.50
C PHE A 23 16.61 -4.57 -15.76
N ASN A 24 15.92 -4.75 -16.90
CA ASN A 24 14.79 -3.87 -17.23
C ASN A 24 13.68 -3.94 -16.18
N LEU A 25 13.41 -5.13 -15.68
CA LEU A 25 12.42 -5.32 -14.64
C LEU A 25 12.87 -4.70 -13.32
N ALA A 26 14.12 -4.95 -12.96
CA ALA A 26 14.70 -4.36 -11.74
C ALA A 26 14.67 -2.83 -11.81
N TYR A 27 14.95 -2.27 -12.97
CA TYR A 27 14.94 -0.83 -13.20
C TYR A 27 13.54 -0.24 -13.02
N LYS A 28 12.51 -0.90 -13.58
CA LYS A 28 11.12 -0.49 -13.39
C LYS A 28 10.70 -0.55 -11.93
N PHE A 29 11.07 -1.63 -11.23
CA PHE A 29 10.79 -1.76 -9.81
C PHE A 29 11.44 -0.62 -9.02
N ALA A 30 12.70 -0.32 -9.31
CA ALA A 30 13.42 0.75 -8.63
C ALA A 30 12.76 2.11 -8.86
N LYS A 31 12.36 2.38 -10.10
CA LYS A 31 11.67 3.64 -10.43
C LYS A 31 10.33 3.75 -9.71
N LEU A 32 9.57 2.67 -9.68
CA LEU A 32 8.28 2.65 -9.02
C LEU A 32 8.42 2.88 -7.51
N ILE A 33 9.41 2.24 -6.90
CA ILE A 33 9.71 2.43 -5.48
C ILE A 33 10.06 3.90 -5.20
N LYS A 34 10.93 4.51 -6.01
CA LYS A 34 11.28 5.92 -5.85
C LYS A 34 10.09 6.84 -6.02
N LEU A 35 9.27 6.59 -7.03
CA LEU A 35 8.09 7.41 -7.31
C LEU A 35 7.10 7.40 -6.16
N THR A 36 6.94 6.26 -5.50
CA THR A 36 5.91 6.05 -4.49
C THR A 36 6.41 6.16 -3.04
N ASN A 37 7.66 6.57 -2.82
CA ASN A 37 8.18 6.75 -1.46
C ASN A 37 7.34 7.72 -0.64
N ASP A 38 6.99 8.87 -1.21
CA ASP A 38 6.21 9.88 -0.51
C ASP A 38 4.80 9.39 -0.21
N ASP A 39 4.23 8.59 -1.11
CA ASP A 39 2.90 8.01 -0.92
C ASP A 39 2.90 7.06 0.28
N GLU A 40 3.94 6.24 0.42
CA GLU A 40 4.04 5.32 1.55
C GLU A 40 4.23 6.08 2.85
N GLU A 41 5.07 7.11 2.87
CA GLU A 41 5.27 7.95 4.05
C GLU A 41 3.97 8.64 4.44
N PHE A 42 3.24 9.16 3.46
CA PHE A 42 1.95 9.81 3.68
C PHE A 42 0.95 8.82 4.29
N TYR A 43 0.89 7.61 3.74
CA TYR A 43 -0.01 6.58 4.24
C TYR A 43 0.30 6.22 5.69
N ASN A 44 1.55 5.95 6.00
CA ASN A 44 1.97 5.54 7.35
C ASN A 44 1.73 6.65 8.36
N LYS A 45 2.07 7.89 8.00
CA LYS A 45 1.87 9.05 8.87
C LYS A 45 0.39 9.31 9.12
N SER A 46 -0.41 9.30 8.05
CA SER A 46 -1.84 9.58 8.13
C SER A 46 -2.57 8.50 8.93
N GLN A 47 -2.20 7.23 8.74
CA GLN A 47 -2.76 6.13 9.50
C GLN A 47 -2.49 6.31 11.00
N ARG A 48 -1.25 6.66 11.36
CA ARG A 48 -0.88 6.91 12.75
C ARG A 48 -1.66 8.07 13.33
N GLU A 49 -1.81 9.16 12.58
CA GLU A 49 -2.57 10.32 13.02
C GLU A 49 -4.03 9.98 13.29
N ILE A 50 -4.64 9.16 12.44
CA ILE A 50 -6.03 8.71 12.64
C ILE A 50 -6.12 7.90 13.94
N PHE A 51 -5.23 6.94 14.13
CA PHE A 51 -5.23 6.13 15.34
C PHE A 51 -5.05 6.99 16.58
N GLU A 52 -4.09 7.90 16.57
CA GLU A 52 -3.82 8.75 17.72
C GLU A 52 -4.96 9.74 18.03
N GLN A 53 -5.65 10.20 17.00
CA GLN A 53 -6.76 11.13 17.14
C GLN A 53 -7.94 10.49 17.89
N TYR A 54 -8.21 9.21 17.65
CA TYR A 54 -9.39 8.52 18.18
C TYR A 54 -9.08 7.51 19.26
N ALA A 55 -7.81 7.23 19.54
CA ALA A 55 -7.42 6.25 20.54
C ALA A 55 -7.87 6.65 21.95
N LYS A 56 -8.18 5.65 22.77
CA LYS A 56 -8.46 5.89 24.18
C LYS A 56 -7.27 6.53 24.85
N ARG A 57 -7.56 7.44 25.79
CA ARG A 57 -6.52 8.13 26.53
C ARG A 57 -6.76 7.97 28.03
N ASP A 58 -5.67 8.00 28.80
CA ASP A 58 -5.74 7.97 30.25
C ASP A 58 -6.09 9.37 30.79
N ASP A 59 -6.15 9.49 32.12
CA ASP A 59 -6.50 10.74 32.80
C ASP A 59 -5.51 11.86 32.52
N LYS A 60 -4.29 11.51 32.07
CA LYS A 60 -3.23 12.47 31.77
C LYS A 60 -3.21 12.86 30.30
N GLY A 61 -4.12 12.32 29.49
CA GLY A 61 -4.19 12.58 28.07
C GLY A 61 -3.26 11.76 27.21
N ASN A 62 -2.59 10.76 27.77
CA ASN A 62 -1.71 9.87 27.02
C ASN A 62 -2.51 8.73 26.40
N VAL A 63 -2.08 8.28 25.23
CA VAL A 63 -2.70 7.13 24.56
C VAL A 63 -2.64 5.92 25.49
N LEU A 64 -3.78 5.25 25.68
CA LEU A 64 -3.92 4.08 26.52
C LEU A 64 -3.95 2.83 25.65
N PRO A 65 -2.83 2.08 25.54
CA PRO A 65 -2.81 0.88 24.69
C PRO A 65 -3.56 -0.27 25.35
N ASP A 66 -3.94 -1.26 24.53
CA ASP A 66 -4.53 -2.50 25.04
C ASP A 66 -3.43 -3.41 25.58
N GLU A 67 -3.81 -4.64 25.99
CA GLU A 67 -2.89 -5.62 26.58
C GLU A 67 -1.72 -5.96 25.68
N ASN A 68 -1.92 -5.86 24.36
CA ASN A 68 -0.90 -6.20 23.35
C ASN A 68 -0.12 -4.98 22.86
N GLY A 69 -0.29 -3.83 23.50
CA GLY A 69 0.37 -2.59 23.11
C GLY A 69 -0.22 -1.94 21.87
N ARG A 70 -1.41 -2.34 21.47
CA ARG A 70 -2.10 -1.80 20.30
C ARG A 70 -3.04 -0.66 20.69
N TYR A 71 -3.35 0.19 19.71
CA TYR A 71 -4.38 1.21 19.92
C TYR A 71 -5.72 0.56 20.22
N GLN A 72 -6.45 1.14 21.16
CA GLN A 72 -7.82 0.74 21.44
C GLN A 72 -8.73 1.95 21.35
N PHE A 73 -9.99 1.71 21.03
CA PHE A 73 -10.97 2.76 20.75
C PHE A 73 -12.27 2.49 21.50
N ASP A 74 -12.94 3.57 21.88
CA ASP A 74 -14.30 3.43 22.41
C ASP A 74 -15.21 2.92 21.29
N THR A 75 -16.22 2.15 21.68
CA THR A 75 -17.13 1.50 20.73
C THR A 75 -17.77 2.51 19.76
N ASP A 76 -18.09 3.71 20.25
CA ASP A 76 -18.69 4.76 19.43
C ASP A 76 -17.71 5.41 18.44
N LYS A 77 -16.42 5.15 18.57
CA LYS A 77 -15.38 5.68 17.67
C LYS A 77 -14.97 4.71 16.58
N ILE A 78 -15.26 3.42 16.73
CA ILE A 78 -14.79 2.39 15.79
C ILE A 78 -15.25 2.66 14.36
N ALA A 79 -16.53 2.98 14.18
CA ALA A 79 -17.06 3.27 12.83
C ALA A 79 -16.38 4.48 12.20
N THR A 80 -16.08 5.51 12.98
CA THR A 80 -15.38 6.70 12.50
C THR A 80 -13.96 6.37 12.07
N VAL A 81 -13.23 5.60 12.89
CA VAL A 81 -11.87 5.16 12.57
C VAL A 81 -11.87 4.37 11.26
N GLU A 82 -12.77 3.40 11.14
CA GLU A 82 -12.87 2.59 9.93
C GLU A 82 -13.17 3.45 8.69
N SER A 83 -14.06 4.42 8.82
CA SER A 83 -14.40 5.34 7.73
C SER A 83 -13.19 6.18 7.31
N GLU A 84 -12.45 6.73 8.27
CA GLU A 84 -11.27 7.53 7.99
C GLU A 84 -10.15 6.68 7.34
N LEU A 85 -9.95 5.46 7.84
CA LEU A 85 -8.96 4.55 7.25
C LEU A 85 -9.34 4.15 5.82
N ARG A 86 -10.63 3.96 5.56
CA ARG A 86 -11.11 3.64 4.22
C ARG A 86 -10.87 4.79 3.25
N LYS A 87 -11.15 6.02 3.67
CA LYS A 87 -10.87 7.21 2.84
C LYS A 87 -9.39 7.31 2.49
N LEU A 88 -8.53 7.07 3.48
CA LEU A 88 -7.09 7.06 3.26
C LEU A 88 -6.70 5.96 2.28
N ALA A 89 -7.17 4.75 2.52
CA ALA A 89 -6.82 3.57 1.72
C ALA A 89 -7.23 3.73 0.25
N THR A 90 -8.34 4.40 -0.02
CA THR A 90 -8.89 4.55 -1.38
C THR A 90 -8.47 5.84 -2.07
N THR A 91 -7.58 6.62 -1.48
CA THR A 91 -7.01 7.81 -2.12
C THR A 91 -6.34 7.40 -3.43
N GLU A 92 -6.63 8.12 -4.51
CA GLU A 92 -6.06 7.79 -5.82
C GLU A 92 -4.61 8.28 -5.93
N VAL A 93 -3.77 7.41 -6.50
CA VAL A 93 -2.38 7.71 -6.81
C VAL A 93 -2.20 7.50 -8.30
N ALA A 94 -1.66 8.52 -8.98
CA ALA A 94 -1.40 8.43 -10.42
C ALA A 94 -0.11 7.65 -10.66
N ILE A 95 -0.19 6.58 -11.46
CA ILE A 95 0.97 5.80 -11.88
C ILE A 95 1.18 5.99 -13.37
N PRO A 96 2.35 6.49 -13.80
CA PRO A 96 2.63 6.64 -15.24
C PRO A 96 2.50 5.32 -15.98
N GLU A 97 1.92 5.36 -17.17
CA GLU A 97 1.75 4.18 -18.00
C GLU A 97 3.10 3.50 -18.32
N SER A 98 4.16 4.31 -18.43
CA SER A 98 5.51 3.81 -18.70
C SER A 98 6.07 2.92 -17.59
N LEU A 99 5.52 3.02 -16.37
CA LEU A 99 5.97 2.22 -15.23
C LEU A 99 5.11 0.98 -15.00
N LYS A 100 4.08 0.78 -15.83
CA LYS A 100 3.26 -0.43 -15.75
C LYS A 100 3.97 -1.60 -16.43
N PHE A 101 3.61 -2.79 -16.05
CA PHE A 101 4.24 -4.03 -16.49
C PHE A 101 3.37 -4.78 -17.48
N THR A 102 4.00 -5.49 -18.40
CA THR A 102 3.28 -6.47 -19.22
C THR A 102 3.22 -7.79 -18.45
N VAL A 103 2.29 -8.65 -18.85
CA VAL A 103 2.19 -9.99 -18.27
C VAL A 103 3.49 -10.75 -18.50
N GLU A 104 4.08 -10.61 -19.68
CA GLU A 104 5.33 -11.27 -20.06
C GLU A 104 6.48 -10.88 -19.15
N GLU A 105 6.57 -9.59 -18.78
CA GLU A 105 7.62 -9.12 -17.90
C GLU A 105 7.56 -9.76 -16.51
N LEU A 106 6.35 -10.04 -16.04
CA LEU A 106 6.14 -10.61 -14.70
C LEU A 106 6.10 -12.14 -14.67
N THR A 107 5.95 -12.77 -15.83
CA THR A 107 5.82 -14.23 -15.93
C THR A 107 6.97 -15.01 -15.26
N PRO A 108 8.24 -14.57 -15.35
CA PRO A 108 9.32 -15.28 -14.65
C PRO A 108 9.21 -15.27 -13.14
N LEU A 109 8.42 -14.35 -12.58
CA LEU A 109 8.23 -14.26 -11.13
C LEU A 109 6.99 -15.05 -10.71
N LYS A 110 7.02 -15.56 -9.50
CA LYS A 110 5.89 -16.31 -8.95
C LYS A 110 5.04 -15.38 -8.09
N PHE A 111 3.75 -15.35 -8.38
CA PHE A 111 2.77 -14.53 -7.66
C PHE A 111 1.64 -15.39 -7.15
N SER A 112 1.13 -15.08 -5.96
CA SER A 112 -0.13 -15.63 -5.49
C SER A 112 -1.28 -14.92 -6.20
N VAL A 113 -2.48 -15.50 -6.14
CA VAL A 113 -3.67 -14.86 -6.70
C VAL A 113 -3.92 -13.50 -6.06
N GLU A 114 -3.76 -13.41 -4.74
CA GLU A 114 -3.93 -12.15 -4.02
C GLU A 114 -2.93 -11.09 -4.49
N GLU A 115 -1.67 -11.48 -4.68
CA GLU A 115 -0.65 -10.56 -5.17
C GLU A 115 -0.97 -10.04 -6.58
N VAL A 116 -1.48 -10.92 -7.44
CA VAL A 116 -1.91 -10.51 -8.79
C VAL A 116 -3.04 -9.49 -8.71
N MET A 117 -4.00 -9.70 -7.81
CA MET A 117 -5.11 -8.76 -7.63
C MET A 117 -4.61 -7.39 -7.18
N ILE A 118 -3.66 -7.34 -6.27
CA ILE A 118 -3.04 -6.08 -5.82
C ILE A 118 -2.31 -5.40 -6.97
N PHE A 119 -1.58 -6.18 -7.78
CA PHE A 119 -0.81 -5.66 -8.92
C PHE A 119 -1.64 -5.31 -10.14
N SER A 120 -2.94 -5.63 -10.15
CA SER A 120 -3.77 -5.49 -11.35
C SER A 120 -3.72 -4.10 -11.98
N SER A 121 -3.67 -3.05 -11.14
CA SER A 121 -3.59 -1.66 -11.63
C SER A 121 -2.21 -1.32 -12.22
N LEU A 122 -1.20 -2.14 -11.98
CA LEU A 122 0.15 -1.95 -12.49
C LEU A 122 0.41 -2.79 -13.73
N ILE A 123 -0.56 -3.58 -14.18
CA ILE A 123 -0.44 -4.43 -15.36
C ILE A 123 -1.09 -3.71 -16.53
N LYS A 124 -0.38 -3.62 -17.66
CA LYS A 124 -0.91 -3.00 -18.87
C LYS A 124 -2.11 -3.77 -19.39
N ASP A 125 -3.11 -3.03 -19.86
CA ASP A 125 -4.31 -3.60 -20.42
C ASP A 125 -4.00 -4.23 -21.78
N ASN A 126 -4.32 -5.52 -21.93
CA ASN A 126 -4.10 -6.25 -23.18
C ASN A 126 -5.03 -5.80 -24.30
N ASP A 127 -6.10 -5.08 -23.99
CA ASP A 127 -7.01 -4.56 -25.01
C ASP A 127 -6.32 -3.63 -25.99
N ASP A 128 -5.24 -2.99 -25.56
CA ASP A 128 -4.45 -2.07 -26.38
C ASP A 128 -3.68 -2.79 -27.49
N GLU A 129 -3.59 -4.11 -27.44
CA GLU A 129 -2.85 -4.91 -28.40
C GLU A 129 -3.65 -5.26 -29.66
N LYS A 130 -4.89 -4.88 -29.70
CA LYS A 130 -5.78 -5.23 -30.81
C LYS A 130 -5.82 -4.17 -31.88
#